data_f50bf636e1855058ec30f3e324dfde07
#
_entry.id   f50bf636e1855058ec30f3e324dfde07
#
_cell.length_a   1.000
_cell.length_b   1.000
_cell.length_c   1.000
_cell.angle_alpha   90.00
_cell.angle_beta   90.00
_cell.angle_gamma   90.00
#
_symmetry.space_group_name_H-M   'P 1'
#
loop_
_entity.id
_entity.type
_entity.pdbx_description
1 polymer ?
#
loop_
_entity_poly.entity_id
_entity_poly.type
_entity_poly.pdbx_seq_one_letter_code
_entity_poly.pdbx_strand_id
1 'polypeptide(L)'
;MLVPTFFLFIATLVSCTPTSAIKPVVTAVYQFPSGAYLENLAVGHESILVTCADTPSLYQIKLPARPHASAYASLIHHFPNATGLMGITEYAPNTFAVIVGNFSMTKLVPGTWSVWSVQIFDNNQHSTIEKIVDLVEGQFLNGMTILNKTGAILIADSLAGCVYHLNVKTGAYEVVLEHESMKATGGIGLNGIRTVTTATESFLYYDNSKTTTVNRVAIDPVSGRAKGKYITLAHGFYADDLAYDYETGDVWVAGNADNTIFRINSDGDEIVVANASSTPSVVTPSSLAFGKGRHSRTLFGTTYAGVAPNGTVTGGNLLVIDIGLEKR
;
A
#
# COMPACT_ATOMS: atom_id res chain seq x y z
N MET A 1 77.53 4.83 -11.99
CA MET A 1 76.66 3.81 -12.63
C MET A 1 75.49 3.54 -11.64
N LEU A 2 74.35 4.23 -11.86
CA LEU A 2 73.16 4.08 -11.01
C LEU A 2 72.24 3.06 -11.69
N VAL A 3 71.85 2.02 -10.97
CA VAL A 3 70.89 1.01 -11.44
C VAL A 3 69.49 1.46 -11.00
N PRO A 4 68.49 1.59 -11.85
CA PRO A 4 67.14 1.91 -11.44
C PRO A 4 66.42 0.65 -10.96
N THR A 5 65.90 0.73 -9.71
CA THR A 5 65.04 -0.28 -9.10
C THR A 5 63.60 -0.09 -9.59
N PHE A 6 63.09 -1.06 -10.38
CA PHE A 6 61.70 -1.12 -10.78
C PHE A 6 60.84 -1.71 -9.65
N PHE A 7 59.88 -0.96 -9.12
CA PHE A 7 58.84 -1.47 -8.24
C PHE A 7 57.67 -1.99 -9.14
N LEU A 8 57.44 -3.28 -9.06
CA LEU A 8 56.28 -3.94 -9.69
C LEU A 8 55.04 -3.82 -8.75
N PHE A 9 54.06 -2.97 -9.10
CA PHE A 9 52.80 -2.94 -8.42
C PHE A 9 51.89 -4.08 -8.95
N ILE A 10 51.67 -5.10 -8.12
CA ILE A 10 50.67 -6.15 -8.38
C ILE A 10 49.31 -5.62 -7.90
N ALA A 11 48.47 -5.18 -8.84
CA ALA A 11 47.07 -4.88 -8.56
C ALA A 11 46.30 -6.19 -8.44
N THR A 12 45.89 -6.57 -7.23
CA THR A 12 44.94 -7.65 -6.97
C THR A 12 43.57 -7.19 -7.37
N LEU A 13 43.05 -7.68 -8.50
CA LEU A 13 41.65 -7.57 -8.87
C LEU A 13 40.82 -8.41 -7.92
N VAL A 14 40.14 -7.77 -6.95
CA VAL A 14 39.08 -8.40 -6.17
C VAL A 14 37.90 -8.58 -7.11
N SER A 15 37.70 -9.78 -7.58
CA SER A 15 36.50 -10.17 -8.32
C SER A 15 35.32 -10.16 -7.34
N CYS A 16 34.51 -9.13 -7.39
CA CYS A 16 33.23 -9.12 -6.73
C CYS A 16 32.30 -10.05 -7.53
N THR A 17 32.12 -11.28 -7.07
CA THR A 17 31.06 -12.14 -7.60
C THR A 17 29.72 -11.50 -7.26
N PRO A 18 28.81 -11.27 -8.22
CA PRO A 18 27.50 -10.77 -7.89
C PRO A 18 26.82 -11.81 -6.99
N THR A 19 26.50 -11.40 -5.77
CA THR A 19 25.63 -12.18 -4.87
C THR A 19 24.32 -12.37 -5.63
N SER A 20 23.90 -13.58 -5.92
CA SER A 20 22.60 -13.85 -6.53
C SER A 20 21.53 -13.26 -5.61
N ALA A 21 20.87 -12.20 -6.05
CA ALA A 21 19.77 -11.60 -5.32
C ALA A 21 18.73 -12.70 -5.03
N ILE A 22 18.38 -12.90 -3.76
CA ILE A 22 17.38 -13.88 -3.37
C ILE A 22 16.06 -13.43 -4.01
N LYS A 23 15.51 -14.28 -4.88
CA LYS A 23 14.24 -13.99 -5.54
C LYS A 23 13.13 -14.00 -4.48
N PRO A 24 12.31 -12.95 -4.35
CA PRO A 24 11.19 -12.93 -3.41
C PRO A 24 10.26 -14.13 -3.62
N VAL A 25 9.78 -14.71 -2.52
CA VAL A 25 8.81 -15.81 -2.56
C VAL A 25 7.44 -15.28 -2.18
N VAL A 26 6.46 -15.45 -3.06
CA VAL A 26 5.08 -15.02 -2.85
C VAL A 26 4.20 -16.22 -2.53
N THR A 27 3.46 -16.14 -1.42
CA THR A 27 2.55 -17.19 -0.96
C THR A 27 1.19 -16.59 -0.60
N ALA A 28 0.10 -17.14 -1.13
CA ALA A 28 -1.24 -16.85 -0.63
C ALA A 28 -1.44 -17.59 0.71
N VAL A 29 -1.64 -16.83 1.78
CA VAL A 29 -1.82 -17.40 3.13
C VAL A 29 -3.29 -17.47 3.54
N TYR A 30 -4.15 -16.71 2.90
CA TYR A 30 -5.60 -16.78 3.06
C TYR A 30 -6.28 -16.37 1.76
N GLN A 31 -7.32 -17.12 1.38
CA GLN A 31 -8.21 -16.80 0.25
C GLN A 31 -9.62 -16.61 0.77
N PHE A 32 -10.21 -15.48 0.40
CA PHE A 32 -11.60 -15.19 0.71
C PHE A 32 -12.56 -15.99 -0.18
N PRO A 33 -13.83 -16.17 0.24
CA PRO A 33 -14.85 -16.75 -0.61
C PRO A 33 -15.02 -15.97 -1.94
N SER A 34 -15.52 -16.64 -2.97
CA SER A 34 -15.84 -16.00 -4.26
C SER A 34 -16.74 -14.78 -4.07
N GLY A 35 -16.41 -13.70 -4.75
CA GLY A 35 -17.11 -12.43 -4.67
C GLY A 35 -16.62 -11.47 -3.58
N ALA A 36 -15.63 -11.83 -2.78
CA ALA A 36 -15.00 -10.89 -1.85
C ALA A 36 -13.83 -10.19 -2.55
N TYR A 37 -13.98 -8.89 -2.80
CA TYR A 37 -12.98 -8.05 -3.45
C TYR A 37 -12.19 -7.27 -2.40
N LEU A 38 -10.93 -7.69 -2.15
CA LEU A 38 -10.09 -7.00 -1.18
C LEU A 38 -9.48 -5.76 -1.83
N GLU A 39 -9.63 -4.62 -1.16
CA GLU A 39 -9.15 -3.34 -1.67
C GLU A 39 -7.82 -2.96 -1.06
N ASN A 40 -7.78 -2.81 0.25
CA ASN A 40 -6.62 -2.28 0.95
C ASN A 40 -6.31 -3.06 2.22
N LEU A 41 -5.09 -2.88 2.74
CA LEU A 41 -4.69 -3.51 4.00
C LEU A 41 -3.90 -2.56 4.90
N ALA A 42 -4.04 -2.77 6.20
CA ALA A 42 -3.16 -2.17 7.21
C ALA A 42 -2.57 -3.26 8.10
N VAL A 43 -1.25 -3.20 8.31
CA VAL A 43 -0.54 -4.14 9.18
C VAL A 43 -0.34 -3.48 10.54
N GLY A 44 -1.06 -3.97 11.55
CA GLY A 44 -0.84 -3.65 12.94
C GLY A 44 0.25 -4.52 13.57
N HIS A 45 0.43 -4.43 14.88
CA HIS A 45 1.47 -5.19 15.59
C HIS A 45 1.24 -6.71 15.54
N GLU A 46 -0.01 -7.16 15.70
CA GLU A 46 -0.38 -8.59 15.74
C GLU A 46 -1.52 -8.95 14.79
N SER A 47 -1.94 -8.01 13.95
CA SER A 47 -3.09 -8.17 13.09
C SER A 47 -2.92 -7.52 11.74
N ILE A 48 -3.52 -8.12 10.72
CA ILE A 48 -3.65 -7.56 9.39
C ILE A 48 -5.14 -7.29 9.19
N LEU A 49 -5.49 -6.03 8.96
CA LEU A 49 -6.84 -5.66 8.61
C LEU A 49 -6.94 -5.50 7.11
N VAL A 50 -8.05 -5.96 6.54
CA VAL A 50 -8.34 -5.82 5.12
C VAL A 50 -9.74 -5.24 4.90
N THR A 51 -9.85 -4.33 3.94
CA THR A 51 -11.10 -3.71 3.51
C THR A 51 -11.63 -4.43 2.26
N CYS A 52 -12.96 -4.47 2.11
CA CYS A 52 -13.60 -5.03 0.93
C CYS A 52 -14.32 -3.93 0.14
N ALA A 53 -14.04 -3.86 -1.18
CA ALA A 53 -14.64 -2.87 -2.07
C ALA A 53 -16.07 -3.22 -2.52
N ASP A 54 -16.46 -4.49 -2.46
CA ASP A 54 -17.76 -5.00 -2.90
C ASP A 54 -18.77 -5.15 -1.76
N THR A 55 -18.28 -5.12 -0.53
CA THR A 55 -19.08 -5.17 0.68
C THR A 55 -18.51 -4.21 1.71
N PRO A 56 -19.33 -3.51 2.52
CA PRO A 56 -18.83 -2.60 3.54
C PRO A 56 -18.33 -3.36 4.78
N SER A 57 -17.43 -4.32 4.56
CA SER A 57 -16.94 -5.25 5.57
C SER A 57 -15.45 -5.10 5.82
N LEU A 58 -15.09 -4.95 7.09
CA LEU A 58 -13.72 -4.93 7.56
C LEU A 58 -13.40 -6.28 8.22
N TYR A 59 -12.37 -6.94 7.73
CA TYR A 59 -11.90 -8.19 8.29
C TYR A 59 -10.54 -8.03 8.95
N GLN A 60 -10.30 -8.85 9.96
CA GLN A 60 -8.98 -9.09 10.52
C GLN A 60 -8.50 -10.46 10.12
N ILE A 61 -7.25 -10.55 9.68
CA ILE A 61 -6.59 -11.82 9.40
C ILE A 61 -5.50 -12.03 10.44
N LYS A 62 -5.56 -13.18 11.11
CA LYS A 62 -4.51 -13.65 12.02
C LYS A 62 -3.63 -14.63 11.31
N LEU A 63 -2.34 -14.31 11.28
CA LEU A 63 -1.32 -15.25 10.81
C LEU A 63 -1.09 -16.34 11.85
N PRO A 64 -0.84 -17.58 11.43
CA PRO A 64 -0.58 -18.66 12.35
C PRO A 64 0.74 -18.46 13.11
N ALA A 65 0.71 -18.74 14.41
CA ALA A 65 1.92 -18.71 15.23
C ALA A 65 2.85 -19.90 14.96
N ARG A 66 2.35 -20.96 14.31
CA ARG A 66 3.10 -22.20 14.01
C ARG A 66 3.18 -22.43 12.51
N PRO A 67 4.30 -22.95 12.00
CA PRO A 67 4.39 -23.44 10.63
C PRO A 67 3.26 -24.45 10.34
N HIS A 68 2.70 -24.40 9.14
CA HIS A 68 1.63 -25.28 8.64
C HIS A 68 0.23 -25.10 9.27
N ALA A 69 0.03 -24.19 10.21
CA ALA A 69 -1.33 -23.80 10.59
C ALA A 69 -1.92 -22.84 9.55
N SER A 70 -3.23 -22.87 9.36
CA SER A 70 -3.91 -21.97 8.43
C SER A 70 -4.14 -20.60 9.05
N ALA A 71 -3.98 -19.54 8.27
CA ALA A 71 -4.50 -18.21 8.64
C ALA A 71 -6.04 -18.28 8.69
N TYR A 72 -6.65 -17.41 9.47
CA TYR A 72 -8.10 -17.28 9.51
C TYR A 72 -8.50 -15.81 9.51
N ALA A 73 -9.63 -15.52 8.86
CA ALA A 73 -10.24 -14.20 8.83
C ALA A 73 -11.44 -14.16 9.78
N SER A 74 -11.58 -13.05 10.50
CA SER A 74 -12.75 -12.75 11.31
C SER A 74 -13.33 -11.39 10.90
N LEU A 75 -14.65 -11.30 10.78
CA LEU A 75 -15.35 -10.04 10.56
C LEU A 75 -15.20 -9.17 11.80
N ILE A 76 -14.65 -7.97 11.64
CA ILE A 76 -14.56 -6.96 12.71
C ILE A 76 -15.83 -6.12 12.72
N HIS A 77 -16.21 -5.59 11.53
CA HIS A 77 -17.40 -4.76 11.42
C HIS A 77 -17.96 -4.78 10.00
N HIS A 78 -19.29 -4.66 9.92
CA HIS A 78 -20.01 -4.39 8.69
C HIS A 78 -20.66 -3.01 8.82
N PHE A 79 -20.23 -2.05 7.96
CA PHE A 79 -20.71 -0.67 8.04
C PHE A 79 -22.10 -0.55 7.42
N PRO A 80 -23.13 -0.26 8.21
CA PRO A 80 -24.48 -0.14 7.69
C PRO A 80 -24.61 1.09 6.78
N ASN A 81 -25.48 1.00 5.79
CA ASN A 81 -25.78 2.09 4.83
C ASN A 81 -24.60 2.49 3.91
N ALA A 82 -23.59 1.64 3.79
CA ALA A 82 -22.51 1.77 2.84
C ALA A 82 -22.53 0.58 1.86
N THR A 83 -21.76 0.67 0.77
CA THR A 83 -21.65 -0.42 -0.20
C THR A 83 -20.24 -0.99 -0.30
N GLY A 84 -19.23 -0.26 0.20
CA GLY A 84 -17.85 -0.73 0.18
C GLY A 84 -16.92 0.08 1.05
N LEU A 85 -15.73 -0.46 1.24
CA LEU A 85 -14.62 0.16 1.97
C LEU A 85 -13.44 0.34 1.01
N MET A 86 -12.68 1.42 1.22
CA MET A 86 -11.46 1.74 0.47
C MET A 86 -10.25 1.73 1.41
N GLY A 87 -9.41 2.72 1.35
CA GLY A 87 -8.18 2.85 2.12
C GLY A 87 -8.33 2.65 3.63
N ILE A 88 -7.26 2.15 4.22
CA ILE A 88 -7.13 1.94 5.67
C ILE A 88 -5.71 2.28 6.12
N THR A 89 -5.58 2.91 7.29
CA THR A 89 -4.26 3.16 7.90
C THR A 89 -4.33 3.10 9.43
N GLU A 90 -3.29 2.54 10.07
CA GLU A 90 -3.15 2.62 11.52
C GLU A 90 -2.61 4.00 11.91
N TYR A 91 -3.37 4.79 12.67
CA TYR A 91 -2.97 6.13 13.10
C TYR A 91 -2.63 6.24 14.59
N ALA A 92 -2.97 5.23 15.37
CA ALA A 92 -2.51 5.03 16.74
C ALA A 92 -2.44 3.52 17.02
N PRO A 93 -1.75 3.06 18.07
CA PRO A 93 -1.64 1.63 18.37
C PRO A 93 -3.00 0.93 18.37
N ASN A 94 -3.16 -0.08 17.54
CA ASN A 94 -4.39 -0.85 17.32
C ASN A 94 -5.63 0.00 16.98
N THR A 95 -5.40 1.20 16.44
CA THR A 95 -6.49 2.13 16.06
C THR A 95 -6.31 2.53 14.60
N PHE A 96 -7.32 2.24 13.80
CA PHE A 96 -7.28 2.35 12.35
C PHE A 96 -8.32 3.34 11.86
N ALA A 97 -7.97 4.12 10.86
CA ALA A 97 -8.92 4.89 10.08
C ALA A 97 -9.31 4.10 8.83
N VAL A 98 -10.59 4.10 8.50
CA VAL A 98 -11.17 3.36 7.36
C VAL A 98 -12.03 4.30 6.55
N ILE A 99 -11.84 4.31 5.22
CA ILE A 99 -12.73 5.01 4.27
C ILE A 99 -13.95 4.13 4.00
N VAL A 100 -15.11 4.74 4.14
CA VAL A 100 -16.42 4.10 3.93
C VAL A 100 -17.22 4.94 2.95
N GLY A 101 -17.85 4.32 1.94
CA GLY A 101 -18.63 5.05 0.95
C GLY A 101 -19.64 4.22 0.19
N ASN A 102 -20.40 4.89 -0.68
CA ASN A 102 -21.34 4.26 -1.59
C ASN A 102 -20.81 4.29 -3.02
N PHE A 103 -20.43 3.14 -3.51
CA PHE A 103 -19.91 2.96 -4.86
C PHE A 103 -20.10 1.53 -5.33
N SER A 104 -19.93 1.34 -6.62
CA SER A 104 -19.73 0.03 -7.26
C SER A 104 -18.76 0.20 -8.42
N MET A 105 -18.34 -0.90 -9.04
CA MET A 105 -17.44 -0.86 -10.21
C MET A 105 -18.00 -0.03 -11.39
N THR A 106 -19.31 0.20 -11.43
CA THR A 106 -19.98 0.92 -12.53
C THR A 106 -20.59 2.24 -12.11
N LYS A 107 -20.64 2.56 -10.80
CA LYS A 107 -21.30 3.75 -10.28
C LYS A 107 -20.60 4.25 -9.02
N LEU A 108 -20.13 5.47 -9.09
CA LEU A 108 -19.65 6.23 -7.94
C LEU A 108 -20.76 7.15 -7.44
N VAL A 109 -20.85 7.34 -6.12
CA VAL A 109 -21.84 8.23 -5.49
C VAL A 109 -21.09 9.28 -4.65
N PRO A 110 -20.68 10.40 -5.25
CA PRO A 110 -20.04 11.51 -4.54
C PRO A 110 -20.89 12.00 -3.37
N GLY A 111 -20.23 12.56 -2.35
CA GLY A 111 -20.90 13.08 -1.15
C GLY A 111 -21.36 12.00 -0.14
N THR A 112 -21.01 10.74 -0.37
CA THR A 112 -21.35 9.65 0.56
C THR A 112 -20.16 9.14 1.37
N TRP A 113 -19.02 9.77 1.19
CA TRP A 113 -17.76 9.34 1.80
C TRP A 113 -17.66 9.77 3.25
N SER A 114 -17.15 8.87 4.06
CA SER A 114 -16.88 9.11 5.48
C SER A 114 -15.61 8.38 5.92
N VAL A 115 -14.99 8.88 6.98
CA VAL A 115 -13.86 8.22 7.64
C VAL A 115 -14.28 7.80 9.04
N TRP A 116 -13.96 6.55 9.37
CA TRP A 116 -14.29 5.94 10.64
C TRP A 116 -13.05 5.49 11.39
N SER A 117 -13.06 5.63 12.69
CA SER A 117 -12.09 5.05 13.62
C SER A 117 -12.53 3.65 14.02
N VAL A 118 -11.60 2.71 13.93
CA VAL A 118 -11.78 1.33 14.41
C VAL A 118 -10.67 1.03 15.39
N GLN A 119 -10.99 0.94 16.68
CA GLN A 119 -10.03 0.52 17.70
C GLN A 119 -10.25 -0.95 18.04
N ILE A 120 -9.19 -1.73 18.00
CA ILE A 120 -9.21 -3.17 18.33
C ILE A 120 -8.55 -3.36 19.67
N PHE A 121 -9.27 -3.98 20.60
CA PHE A 121 -8.75 -4.34 21.92
C PHE A 121 -8.21 -5.76 21.95
N ASP A 122 -7.41 -6.05 22.97
CA ASP A 122 -6.76 -7.33 23.14
C ASP A 122 -7.71 -8.53 22.95
N ASN A 123 -7.22 -9.55 22.26
CA ASN A 123 -7.94 -10.79 21.90
C ASN A 123 -9.08 -10.66 20.89
N ASN A 124 -9.28 -9.51 20.23
CA ASN A 124 -10.26 -9.29 19.13
C ASN A 124 -11.71 -9.64 19.46
N GLN A 125 -12.08 -9.64 20.73
CA GLN A 125 -13.46 -9.85 21.13
C GLN A 125 -14.26 -8.56 21.21
N HIS A 126 -13.56 -7.41 21.24
CA HIS A 126 -14.17 -6.11 21.31
C HIS A 126 -13.47 -5.11 20.38
N SER A 127 -14.26 -4.35 19.66
CA SER A 127 -13.81 -3.20 18.87
C SER A 127 -14.74 -2.02 19.14
N THR A 128 -14.16 -0.82 19.17
CA THR A 128 -14.92 0.42 19.16
C THR A 128 -14.92 1.00 17.76
N ILE A 129 -16.10 1.33 17.26
CA ILE A 129 -16.30 1.85 15.91
C ILE A 129 -16.96 3.21 16.03
N GLU A 130 -16.27 4.26 15.58
CA GLU A 130 -16.74 5.64 15.70
C GLU A 130 -16.51 6.39 14.38
N LYS A 131 -17.51 7.17 13.94
CA LYS A 131 -17.35 8.03 12.79
C LYS A 131 -16.49 9.24 13.19
N ILE A 132 -15.41 9.49 12.42
CA ILE A 132 -14.57 10.68 12.58
C ILE A 132 -15.22 11.86 11.86
N VAL A 133 -15.59 11.67 10.58
CA VAL A 133 -16.12 12.76 9.74
C VAL A 133 -16.82 12.22 8.50
N ASP A 134 -17.78 12.99 7.99
CA ASP A 134 -18.30 12.86 6.63
C ASP A 134 -17.51 13.81 5.71
N LEU A 135 -16.85 13.29 4.67
CA LEU A 135 -16.18 14.07 3.62
C LEU A 135 -17.13 14.27 2.45
N VAL A 136 -18.06 15.20 2.60
CA VAL A 136 -19.13 15.42 1.61
C VAL A 136 -18.63 15.96 0.26
N GLU A 137 -17.47 16.61 0.23
CA GLU A 137 -16.82 17.10 -0.99
C GLU A 137 -16.06 15.98 -1.73
N GLY A 138 -15.81 14.85 -1.07
CA GLY A 138 -15.10 13.71 -1.64
C GLY A 138 -15.82 13.14 -2.86
N GLN A 139 -15.08 12.97 -3.96
CA GLN A 139 -15.62 12.41 -5.20
C GLN A 139 -15.42 10.91 -5.29
N PHE A 140 -14.17 10.45 -5.06
CA PHE A 140 -13.81 9.04 -4.93
C PHE A 140 -12.59 8.90 -4.02
N LEU A 141 -12.83 8.81 -2.72
CA LEU A 141 -11.77 8.61 -1.74
C LEU A 141 -11.18 7.21 -1.89
N ASN A 142 -9.84 7.12 -1.93
CA ASN A 142 -9.13 5.89 -2.20
C ASN A 142 -8.04 5.61 -1.16
N GLY A 143 -6.77 5.71 -1.50
CA GLY A 143 -5.67 5.45 -0.58
C GLY A 143 -5.59 6.41 0.59
N MET A 144 -5.01 5.95 1.72
CA MET A 144 -4.73 6.82 2.86
C MET A 144 -3.42 6.47 3.55
N THR A 145 -2.84 7.47 4.21
CA THR A 145 -1.59 7.31 4.96
C THR A 145 -1.52 8.29 6.13
N ILE A 146 -0.68 7.98 7.12
CA ILE A 146 -0.51 8.81 8.32
C ILE A 146 0.64 9.82 8.17
N LEU A 147 0.45 11.04 8.65
CA LEU A 147 1.54 11.97 8.97
C LEU A 147 2.09 11.65 10.38
N ASN A 148 3.16 10.89 10.46
CA ASN A 148 3.70 10.35 11.72
C ASN A 148 3.98 11.41 12.79
N LYS A 149 4.29 12.65 12.39
CA LYS A 149 4.62 13.74 13.33
C LYS A 149 3.38 14.25 14.08
N THR A 150 2.22 14.22 13.48
CA THR A 150 0.98 14.80 14.04
C THR A 150 -0.09 13.77 14.36
N GLY A 151 -0.03 12.59 13.72
CA GLY A 151 -1.10 11.61 13.72
C GLY A 151 -2.27 11.99 12.81
N ALA A 152 -2.15 13.08 12.03
CA ALA A 152 -3.12 13.41 11.00
C ALA A 152 -3.04 12.42 9.83
N ILE A 153 -4.12 12.33 9.05
CA ILE A 153 -4.22 11.40 7.92
C ILE A 153 -4.26 12.19 6.62
N LEU A 154 -3.51 11.73 5.63
CA LEU A 154 -3.66 12.17 4.24
C LEU A 154 -4.55 11.16 3.51
N ILE A 155 -5.47 11.65 2.69
CA ILE A 155 -6.46 10.86 1.96
C ILE A 155 -6.45 11.27 0.49
N ALA A 156 -6.25 10.31 -0.40
CA ALA A 156 -6.33 10.51 -1.84
C ALA A 156 -7.79 10.60 -2.30
N ASP A 157 -8.09 11.55 -3.18
CA ASP A 157 -9.33 11.56 -3.95
C ASP A 157 -8.99 11.34 -5.43
N SER A 158 -9.33 10.17 -5.92
CA SER A 158 -8.95 9.71 -7.26
C SER A 158 -9.61 10.48 -8.39
N LEU A 159 -10.81 11.01 -8.19
CA LEU A 159 -11.52 11.78 -9.21
C LEU A 159 -11.25 13.27 -9.10
N ALA A 160 -11.16 13.82 -7.89
CA ALA A 160 -10.79 15.23 -7.70
C ALA A 160 -9.30 15.46 -8.04
N GLY A 161 -8.45 14.43 -7.95
CA GLY A 161 -7.01 14.55 -8.18
C GLY A 161 -6.33 15.41 -7.12
N CYS A 162 -6.73 15.22 -5.86
CA CYS A 162 -6.22 15.98 -4.72
C CYS A 162 -5.99 15.09 -3.49
N VAL A 163 -5.31 15.63 -2.48
CA VAL A 163 -5.10 14.97 -1.19
C VAL A 163 -5.69 15.85 -0.09
N TYR A 164 -6.57 15.25 0.71
CA TYR A 164 -7.07 15.84 1.94
C TYR A 164 -6.12 15.57 3.11
N HIS A 165 -5.99 16.56 3.99
CA HIS A 165 -5.44 16.40 5.33
C HIS A 165 -6.60 16.34 6.33
N LEU A 166 -6.67 15.29 7.11
CA LEU A 166 -7.69 15.07 8.14
C LEU A 166 -7.07 15.09 9.53
N ASN A 167 -7.54 15.96 10.39
CA ASN A 167 -7.28 15.93 11.82
C ASN A 167 -8.25 14.93 12.48
N VAL A 168 -7.76 13.77 12.88
CA VAL A 168 -8.59 12.68 13.43
C VAL A 168 -9.26 13.02 14.78
N LYS A 169 -8.73 14.01 15.53
CA LYS A 169 -9.27 14.41 16.82
C LYS A 169 -10.46 15.36 16.72
N THR A 170 -10.46 16.20 15.69
CA THR A 170 -11.47 17.25 15.50
C THR A 170 -12.42 16.97 14.35
N GLY A 171 -12.08 16.05 13.44
CA GLY A 171 -12.78 15.82 12.20
C GLY A 171 -12.56 16.93 11.15
N ALA A 172 -11.76 17.95 11.45
CA ALA A 172 -11.46 19.01 10.49
C ALA A 172 -10.59 18.51 9.36
N TYR A 173 -10.93 18.85 8.12
CA TYR A 173 -10.19 18.46 6.93
C TYR A 173 -10.06 19.62 5.93
N GLU A 174 -9.01 19.57 5.12
CA GLU A 174 -8.75 20.53 4.03
C GLU A 174 -7.96 19.86 2.91
N VAL A 175 -8.05 20.40 1.69
CA VAL A 175 -7.17 20.00 0.58
C VAL A 175 -5.78 20.60 0.82
N VAL A 176 -4.74 19.76 0.82
CA VAL A 176 -3.34 20.20 1.05
C VAL A 176 -2.45 19.98 -0.16
N LEU A 177 -2.80 19.07 -1.07
CA LEU A 177 -2.10 18.83 -2.32
C LEU A 177 -3.09 18.74 -3.47
N GLU A 178 -2.77 19.41 -4.56
CA GLU A 178 -3.44 19.31 -5.85
C GLU A 178 -2.39 19.58 -6.93
N HIS A 179 -2.27 18.69 -7.91
CA HIS A 179 -1.30 18.83 -8.99
C HIS A 179 -1.74 18.05 -10.23
N GLU A 180 -1.29 18.45 -11.42
CA GLU A 180 -1.67 17.81 -12.68
C GLU A 180 -1.31 16.31 -12.73
N SER A 181 -0.19 15.89 -12.10
CA SER A 181 0.18 14.47 -12.01
C SER A 181 -0.75 13.63 -11.13
N MET A 182 -1.64 14.25 -10.36
CA MET A 182 -2.65 13.59 -9.54
C MET A 182 -3.99 13.45 -10.27
N LYS A 183 -4.20 14.23 -11.33
CA LYS A 183 -5.46 14.26 -12.10
C LYS A 183 -5.50 13.19 -13.18
N ALA A 184 -6.72 12.89 -13.63
CA ALA A 184 -6.96 12.01 -14.77
C ALA A 184 -8.15 12.49 -15.58
N THR A 185 -8.06 12.36 -16.89
CA THR A 185 -9.21 12.58 -17.78
C THR A 185 -9.94 11.25 -17.96
N GLY A 186 -10.96 11.04 -17.16
CA GLY A 186 -11.72 9.78 -17.09
C GLY A 186 -10.92 8.62 -16.47
N GLY A 187 -11.53 7.88 -15.59
CA GLY A 187 -10.91 6.77 -14.84
C GLY A 187 -10.31 7.19 -13.50
N ILE A 188 -9.56 6.30 -12.88
CA ILE A 188 -8.94 6.48 -11.58
C ILE A 188 -7.62 7.23 -11.76
N GLY A 189 -7.53 8.46 -11.21
CA GLY A 189 -6.31 9.25 -11.18
C GLY A 189 -5.39 8.83 -10.03
N LEU A 190 -5.14 9.78 -9.12
CA LEU A 190 -4.45 9.53 -7.85
C LEU A 190 -5.09 8.35 -7.13
N ASN A 191 -4.29 7.34 -6.73
CA ASN A 191 -4.82 6.13 -6.12
C ASN A 191 -4.11 5.84 -4.78
N GLY A 192 -3.12 4.95 -4.75
CA GLY A 192 -2.33 4.68 -3.56
C GLY A 192 -1.46 5.85 -3.13
N ILE A 193 -1.36 6.08 -1.83
CA ILE A 193 -0.48 7.10 -1.25
C ILE A 193 0.28 6.57 -0.05
N ARG A 194 1.54 6.98 0.11
CA ARG A 194 2.39 6.61 1.25
C ARG A 194 3.29 7.74 1.69
N THR A 195 3.19 8.14 2.95
CA THR A 195 4.15 9.06 3.55
C THR A 195 5.43 8.33 3.93
N VAL A 196 6.56 8.93 3.62
CA VAL A 196 7.89 8.46 3.98
C VAL A 196 8.62 9.58 4.68
N THR A 197 9.07 9.34 5.90
CA THR A 197 9.84 10.32 6.67
C THR A 197 11.23 9.74 6.93
N THR A 198 12.23 10.44 6.43
CA THR A 198 13.66 10.20 6.70
C THR A 198 14.13 11.09 7.86
N ALA A 199 15.42 11.02 8.18
CA ALA A 199 15.99 11.89 9.20
C ALA A 199 15.89 13.39 8.85
N THR A 200 15.87 13.75 7.56
CA THR A 200 15.96 15.13 7.07
C THR A 200 14.72 15.62 6.34
N GLU A 201 13.98 14.74 5.72
CA GLU A 201 12.89 15.10 4.81
C GLU A 201 11.68 14.19 4.98
N SER A 202 10.53 14.69 4.56
CA SER A 202 9.29 13.91 4.42
C SER A 202 8.79 13.99 3.00
N PHE A 203 8.32 12.87 2.48
CA PHE A 203 7.79 12.76 1.14
C PHE A 203 6.40 12.14 1.16
N LEU A 204 5.57 12.50 0.20
CA LEU A 204 4.44 11.71 -0.23
C LEU A 204 4.82 10.99 -1.52
N TYR A 205 4.81 9.66 -1.47
CA TYR A 205 4.84 8.79 -2.64
C TYR A 205 3.39 8.50 -3.02
N TYR A 206 3.09 8.49 -4.31
CA TYR A 206 1.76 8.23 -4.81
C TYR A 206 1.81 7.67 -6.23
N ASP A 207 0.80 6.96 -6.59
CA ASP A 207 0.59 6.51 -7.96
C ASP A 207 -0.63 7.19 -8.59
N ASN A 208 -0.68 7.11 -9.91
CA ASN A 208 -1.82 7.52 -10.72
C ASN A 208 -2.11 6.39 -11.71
N SER A 209 -3.19 5.66 -11.46
CA SER A 209 -3.54 4.48 -12.24
C SER A 209 -3.82 4.83 -13.71
N LYS A 210 -4.48 5.96 -13.98
CA LYS A 210 -4.84 6.36 -15.35
C LYS A 210 -3.65 6.79 -16.19
N THR A 211 -2.71 7.54 -15.60
CA THR A 211 -1.50 7.97 -16.29
C THR A 211 -0.38 6.94 -16.18
N THR A 212 -0.63 5.83 -15.48
CA THR A 212 0.32 4.73 -15.28
C THR A 212 1.66 5.21 -14.73
N THR A 213 1.64 6.05 -13.70
CA THR A 213 2.84 6.67 -13.12
C THR A 213 2.94 6.44 -11.62
N VAL A 214 4.17 6.29 -11.13
CA VAL A 214 4.52 6.37 -9.71
C VAL A 214 5.32 7.63 -9.49
N ASN A 215 4.95 8.43 -8.51
CA ASN A 215 5.44 9.77 -8.29
C ASN A 215 5.81 10.00 -6.84
N ARG A 216 6.58 11.07 -6.58
CA ARG A 216 6.80 11.60 -5.23
C ARG A 216 6.84 13.13 -5.21
N VAL A 217 6.53 13.69 -4.05
CA VAL A 217 6.72 15.10 -3.74
C VAL A 217 7.22 15.26 -2.32
N ALA A 218 8.19 16.16 -2.10
CA ALA A 218 8.59 16.54 -0.75
C ALA A 218 7.45 17.33 -0.08
N ILE A 219 7.13 16.98 1.17
CA ILE A 219 6.03 17.58 1.93
C ILE A 219 6.49 18.12 3.27
N ASP A 220 5.72 19.03 3.82
CA ASP A 220 5.85 19.43 5.21
C ASP A 220 5.29 18.30 6.12
N PRO A 221 6.05 17.80 7.11
CA PRO A 221 5.64 16.66 7.92
C PRO A 221 4.51 16.95 8.92
N VAL A 222 4.07 18.20 9.02
CA VAL A 222 2.97 18.63 9.91
C VAL A 222 1.71 18.91 9.12
N SER A 223 1.81 19.70 8.06
CA SER A 223 0.67 20.13 7.26
C SER A 223 0.40 19.24 6.03
N GLY A 224 1.34 18.42 5.61
CA GLY A 224 1.23 17.63 4.38
C GLY A 224 1.38 18.44 3.09
N ARG A 225 1.56 19.78 3.15
CA ARG A 225 1.68 20.64 1.98
C ARG A 225 3.00 20.43 1.25
N ALA A 226 2.99 20.57 -0.08
CA ALA A 226 4.18 20.40 -0.91
C ALA A 226 5.28 21.43 -0.53
N LYS A 227 6.52 20.94 -0.46
CA LYS A 227 7.75 21.72 -0.25
C LYS A 227 8.71 21.64 -1.42
N GLY A 228 8.45 20.80 -2.41
CA GLY A 228 9.35 20.56 -3.52
C GLY A 228 8.63 20.31 -4.84
N LYS A 229 9.41 19.89 -5.83
CA LYS A 229 8.89 19.51 -7.14
C LYS A 229 8.21 18.14 -7.06
N TYR A 230 7.18 17.96 -7.88
CA TYR A 230 6.58 16.68 -8.18
C TYR A 230 7.49 15.92 -9.15
N ILE A 231 7.86 14.71 -8.83
CA ILE A 231 8.84 13.90 -9.57
C ILE A 231 8.20 12.57 -9.92
N THR A 232 8.18 12.21 -11.20
CA THR A 232 7.81 10.85 -11.64
C THR A 232 9.01 9.94 -11.48
N LEU A 233 8.82 8.82 -10.82
CA LEU A 233 9.84 7.80 -10.54
C LEU A 233 9.81 6.68 -11.57
N ALA A 234 8.60 6.26 -11.99
CA ALA A 234 8.38 5.15 -12.91
C ALA A 234 7.06 5.35 -13.67
N HIS A 235 6.90 4.65 -14.77
CA HIS A 235 5.71 4.71 -15.62
C HIS A 235 5.50 3.43 -16.43
N GLY A 236 4.32 3.26 -17.02
CA GLY A 236 4.05 2.19 -17.96
C GLY A 236 3.32 0.97 -17.39
N PHE A 237 2.91 1.00 -16.11
CA PHE A 237 2.09 -0.05 -15.50
C PHE A 237 0.94 0.53 -14.66
N TYR A 238 -0.14 -0.21 -14.58
CA TYR A 238 -1.35 0.21 -13.86
C TYR A 238 -1.15 0.01 -12.35
N ALA A 239 -0.61 1.01 -11.68
CA ALA A 239 -0.43 1.01 -10.22
C ALA A 239 -1.76 1.24 -9.50
N ASP A 240 -1.99 0.48 -8.43
CA ASP A 240 -3.18 0.58 -7.56
C ASP A 240 -2.81 1.10 -6.16
N ASP A 241 -1.77 0.54 -5.55
CA ASP A 241 -1.21 1.01 -4.29
C ASP A 241 0.29 0.68 -4.21
N LEU A 242 0.97 1.24 -3.21
CA LEU A 242 2.41 1.11 -3.06
C LEU A 242 2.85 0.98 -1.60
N ALA A 243 4.00 0.35 -1.40
CA ALA A 243 4.71 0.29 -0.13
C ALA A 243 6.15 0.77 -0.30
N TYR A 244 6.73 1.33 0.77
CA TYR A 244 8.11 1.80 0.78
C TYR A 244 8.96 0.96 1.73
N ASP A 245 10.08 0.47 1.24
CA ASP A 245 11.08 -0.23 2.03
C ASP A 245 12.08 0.76 2.64
N TYR A 246 12.01 0.96 3.95
CA TYR A 246 12.91 1.89 4.66
C TYR A 246 14.37 1.42 4.74
N GLU A 247 14.65 0.14 4.47
CA GLU A 247 16.02 -0.38 4.50
C GLU A 247 16.73 -0.16 3.17
N THR A 248 16.04 -0.37 2.05
CA THR A 248 16.63 -0.29 0.71
C THR A 248 16.31 1.02 -0.02
N GLY A 249 15.24 1.70 0.38
CA GLY A 249 14.70 2.86 -0.33
C GLY A 249 13.83 2.50 -1.52
N ASP A 250 13.53 1.22 -1.73
CA ASP A 250 12.74 0.74 -2.84
C ASP A 250 11.25 1.01 -2.65
N VAL A 251 10.56 1.20 -3.77
CA VAL A 251 9.09 1.30 -3.82
C VAL A 251 8.53 0.02 -4.42
N TRP A 252 7.65 -0.63 -3.69
CA TRP A 252 6.93 -1.82 -4.12
C TRP A 252 5.53 -1.44 -4.57
N VAL A 253 5.10 -1.92 -5.73
CA VAL A 253 3.87 -1.46 -6.39
C VAL A 253 2.96 -2.63 -6.70
N ALA A 254 1.70 -2.51 -6.31
CA ALA A 254 0.62 -3.39 -6.72
C ALA A 254 0.14 -2.98 -8.12
N GLY A 255 0.57 -3.71 -9.14
CA GLY A 255 0.18 -3.49 -10.54
C GLY A 255 -1.10 -4.26 -10.87
N ASN A 256 -2.24 -3.70 -10.49
CA ASN A 256 -3.56 -4.35 -10.50
C ASN A 256 -3.91 -4.96 -11.87
N ALA A 257 -4.13 -4.12 -12.89
CA ALA A 257 -4.53 -4.59 -14.21
C ALA A 257 -3.41 -5.38 -14.94
N ASP A 258 -2.16 -5.19 -14.52
CA ASP A 258 -1.01 -5.93 -15.06
C ASP A 258 -0.83 -7.29 -14.39
N ASN A 259 -1.61 -7.58 -13.35
CA ASN A 259 -1.49 -8.81 -12.55
C ASN A 259 -0.06 -9.06 -12.07
N THR A 260 0.62 -8.00 -11.60
CA THR A 260 2.06 -8.00 -11.35
C THR A 260 2.40 -7.21 -10.10
N ILE A 261 3.33 -7.68 -9.32
CA ILE A 261 3.99 -6.90 -8.27
C ILE A 261 5.32 -6.42 -8.81
N PHE A 262 5.52 -5.10 -8.81
CA PHE A 262 6.74 -4.44 -9.23
C PHE A 262 7.55 -3.95 -8.04
N ARG A 263 8.85 -3.76 -8.26
CA ARG A 263 9.76 -3.05 -7.37
C ARG A 263 10.52 -2.01 -8.18
N ILE A 264 10.49 -0.77 -7.74
CA ILE A 264 11.29 0.34 -8.28
C ILE A 264 12.44 0.52 -7.30
N ASN A 265 13.67 0.29 -7.74
CA ASN A 265 14.84 0.46 -6.88
C ASN A 265 15.25 1.94 -6.76
N SER A 266 16.25 2.24 -5.93
CA SER A 266 16.75 3.59 -5.71
C SER A 266 17.35 4.23 -6.97
N ASP A 267 17.76 3.43 -7.95
CA ASP A 267 18.31 3.87 -9.24
C ASP A 267 17.20 4.16 -10.27
N GLY A 268 15.96 3.81 -9.95
CA GLY A 268 14.78 3.98 -10.81
C GLY A 268 14.53 2.78 -11.73
N ASP A 269 15.23 1.66 -11.55
CA ASP A 269 14.98 0.46 -12.34
C ASP A 269 13.68 -0.22 -11.88
N GLU A 270 12.86 -0.58 -12.86
CA GLU A 270 11.60 -1.29 -12.66
C GLU A 270 11.83 -2.81 -12.76
N ILE A 271 11.52 -3.52 -11.69
CA ILE A 271 11.78 -4.96 -11.55
C ILE A 271 10.46 -5.69 -11.34
N VAL A 272 10.15 -6.66 -12.20
CA VAL A 272 9.05 -7.59 -11.97
C VAL A 272 9.44 -8.56 -10.85
N VAL A 273 8.71 -8.50 -9.74
CA VAL A 273 8.91 -9.38 -8.58
C VAL A 273 8.15 -10.69 -8.77
N ALA A 274 6.87 -10.59 -9.06
CA ALA A 274 5.98 -11.71 -9.33
C ALA A 274 4.84 -11.28 -10.23
N ASN A 275 4.31 -12.21 -11.01
CA ASN A 275 3.13 -12.00 -11.84
C ASN A 275 2.24 -13.24 -11.86
N ALA A 276 0.99 -13.09 -12.31
CA ALA A 276 0.03 -14.20 -12.35
C ALA A 276 0.46 -15.38 -13.22
N SER A 277 1.31 -15.17 -14.24
CA SER A 277 1.82 -16.25 -15.09
C SER A 277 2.76 -17.19 -14.35
N SER A 278 3.58 -16.66 -13.44
CA SER A 278 4.53 -17.45 -12.62
C SER A 278 3.98 -17.78 -11.23
N THR A 279 3.05 -16.99 -10.73
CA THR A 279 2.48 -17.09 -9.37
C THR A 279 0.97 -16.79 -9.47
N PRO A 280 0.13 -17.80 -9.71
CA PRO A 280 -1.30 -17.61 -10.00
C PRO A 280 -2.10 -16.87 -8.93
N SER A 281 -1.59 -16.80 -7.68
CA SER A 281 -2.23 -16.02 -6.62
C SER A 281 -2.04 -14.50 -6.75
N VAL A 282 -1.14 -14.04 -7.63
CA VAL A 282 -0.89 -12.62 -7.90
C VAL A 282 -1.80 -12.13 -9.04
N VAL A 283 -3.09 -12.30 -8.88
CA VAL A 283 -4.10 -11.78 -9.82
C VAL A 283 -4.69 -10.50 -9.24
N THR A 284 -4.68 -9.43 -10.01
CA THR A 284 -5.21 -8.12 -9.60
C THR A 284 -4.73 -7.67 -8.21
N PRO A 285 -3.40 -7.57 -7.95
CA PRO A 285 -2.92 -7.09 -6.66
C PRO A 285 -3.41 -5.67 -6.44
N SER A 286 -4.03 -5.42 -5.27
CA SER A 286 -4.71 -4.16 -4.97
C SER A 286 -3.96 -3.29 -3.97
N SER A 287 -3.29 -3.87 -2.98
CA SER A 287 -2.52 -3.08 -2.01
C SER A 287 -1.32 -3.85 -1.48
N LEU A 288 -0.32 -3.11 -1.01
CA LEU A 288 0.90 -3.63 -0.39
C LEU A 288 1.22 -2.88 0.91
N ALA A 289 1.67 -3.59 1.94
CA ALA A 289 2.18 -2.98 3.17
C ALA A 289 3.25 -3.84 3.83
N PHE A 290 4.33 -3.19 4.30
CA PHE A 290 5.32 -3.88 5.13
C PHE A 290 4.78 -4.22 6.50
N GLY A 291 5.22 -5.34 7.02
CA GLY A 291 4.96 -5.75 8.39
C GLY A 291 5.67 -4.87 9.42
N LYS A 292 5.38 -5.14 10.70
CA LYS A 292 5.97 -4.44 11.84
C LYS A 292 6.69 -5.44 12.76
N GLY A 293 7.66 -4.96 13.54
CA GLY A 293 8.40 -5.78 14.50
C GLY A 293 9.08 -6.99 13.84
N ARG A 294 8.73 -8.21 14.28
CA ARG A 294 9.30 -9.46 13.71
C ARG A 294 8.98 -9.68 12.22
N HIS A 295 7.98 -9.01 11.70
CA HIS A 295 7.57 -9.08 10.31
C HIS A 295 8.03 -7.87 9.47
N SER A 296 8.93 -7.03 9.98
CA SER A 296 9.40 -5.81 9.29
C SER A 296 10.00 -6.08 7.90
N ARG A 297 10.50 -7.30 7.66
CA ARG A 297 11.02 -7.75 6.35
C ARG A 297 10.02 -8.58 5.55
N THR A 298 8.79 -8.66 5.99
CA THR A 298 7.70 -9.32 5.26
C THR A 298 6.83 -8.26 4.61
N LEU A 299 6.64 -8.34 3.32
CA LEU A 299 5.67 -7.53 2.60
C LEU A 299 4.36 -8.32 2.52
N PHE A 300 3.26 -7.70 2.90
CA PHE A 300 1.91 -8.24 2.75
C PHE A 300 1.24 -7.60 1.57
N GLY A 301 0.38 -8.35 0.88
CA GLY A 301 -0.41 -7.82 -0.23
C GLY A 301 -1.82 -8.37 -0.25
N THR A 302 -2.74 -7.58 -0.77
CA THR A 302 -4.09 -8.02 -1.11
C THR A 302 -4.23 -8.17 -2.62
N THR A 303 -5.16 -9.02 -3.04
CA THR A 303 -5.61 -9.09 -4.43
C THR A 303 -7.10 -8.78 -4.47
N TYR A 304 -7.52 -8.02 -5.46
CA TYR A 304 -8.91 -7.60 -5.60
C TYR A 304 -9.85 -8.81 -5.75
N ALA A 305 -9.59 -9.63 -6.75
CA ALA A 305 -10.26 -10.92 -6.97
C ALA A 305 -9.32 -11.82 -7.76
N GLY A 306 -9.65 -13.09 -7.86
CA GLY A 306 -8.90 -14.02 -8.69
C GLY A 306 -9.79 -14.66 -9.74
N VAL A 307 -9.17 -15.16 -10.81
CA VAL A 307 -9.80 -16.07 -11.76
C VAL A 307 -8.99 -17.36 -11.78
N ALA A 308 -9.60 -18.44 -11.34
CA ALA A 308 -8.96 -19.75 -11.39
C ALA A 308 -8.69 -20.18 -12.85
N PRO A 309 -7.76 -21.12 -13.13
CA PRO A 309 -7.46 -21.58 -14.48
C PRO A 309 -8.66 -22.11 -15.28
N ASN A 310 -9.70 -22.56 -14.59
CA ASN A 310 -10.96 -23.02 -15.19
C ASN A 310 -11.97 -21.89 -15.46
N GLY A 311 -11.59 -20.62 -15.28
CA GLY A 311 -12.44 -19.46 -15.46
C GLY A 311 -13.35 -19.13 -14.27
N THR A 312 -13.28 -19.88 -13.17
CA THR A 312 -14.06 -19.58 -11.95
C THR A 312 -13.51 -18.33 -11.27
N VAL A 313 -14.38 -17.36 -10.98
CA VAL A 313 -14.02 -16.19 -10.16
C VAL A 313 -13.82 -16.64 -8.72
N THR A 314 -12.64 -16.36 -8.17
CA THR A 314 -12.28 -16.62 -6.77
C THR A 314 -12.32 -15.30 -6.00
N GLY A 315 -12.41 -15.38 -4.68
CA GLY A 315 -12.25 -14.20 -3.82
C GLY A 315 -10.79 -13.75 -3.78
N GLY A 316 -10.57 -12.55 -3.27
CA GLY A 316 -9.24 -11.97 -3.10
C GLY A 316 -8.38 -12.77 -2.12
N ASN A 317 -7.07 -12.63 -2.27
CA ASN A 317 -6.06 -13.29 -1.44
C ASN A 317 -5.40 -12.30 -0.49
N LEU A 318 -5.00 -12.77 0.70
CA LEU A 318 -3.88 -12.18 1.44
C LEU A 318 -2.60 -12.90 1.03
N LEU A 319 -1.65 -12.13 0.51
CA LEU A 319 -0.33 -12.58 0.11
C LEU A 319 0.70 -12.27 1.21
N VAL A 320 1.64 -13.18 1.38
CA VAL A 320 2.92 -12.96 2.09
C VAL A 320 4.02 -13.00 1.06
N ILE A 321 4.82 -11.96 1.02
CA ILE A 321 5.96 -11.81 0.12
C ILE A 321 7.20 -11.77 0.99
N ASP A 322 7.94 -12.87 1.00
CA ASP A 322 9.24 -12.95 1.68
C ASP A 322 10.29 -12.33 0.75
N ILE A 323 10.75 -11.14 1.11
CA ILE A 323 11.72 -10.39 0.31
C ILE A 323 13.16 -10.83 0.57
N GLY A 324 13.36 -11.84 1.42
CA GLY A 324 14.66 -12.35 1.82
C GLY A 324 15.42 -11.40 2.74
N LEU A 325 16.40 -11.94 3.45
CA LEU A 325 17.43 -11.14 4.12
C LEU A 325 18.59 -10.98 3.13
N GLU A 326 18.80 -9.79 2.60
CA GLU A 326 20.14 -9.49 2.06
C GLU A 326 21.10 -9.58 3.24
N LYS A 327 21.87 -10.67 3.30
CA LYS A 327 22.99 -10.76 4.25
C LYS A 327 23.99 -9.68 3.84
N ARG A 328 24.01 -8.58 4.59
CA ARG A 328 25.09 -7.61 4.54
C ARG A 328 26.36 -8.21 5.15
#